data_f61e6450e3a13b70f275a600ed07b8a6
#
_entry.id   f61e6450e3a13b70f275a600ed07b8a6
#
_cell.length_a   1.000
_cell.length_b   1.000
_cell.length_c   1.000
_cell.angle_alpha   90.00
_cell.angle_beta   90.00
_cell.angle_gamma   90.00
#
_symmetry.space_group_name_H-M   'P 1'
#
loop_
_entity.id
_entity.type
_entity.pdbx_description
1 polymer ?
#
loop_
_entity_poly.entity_id
_entity_poly.type
_entity_poly.pdbx_seq_one_letter_code
_entity_poly.pdbx_strand_id
1 'polypeptide(L)'
;MIAILHNIRSNHNVGSIFRTADAAGCAKLYLCGITPAPIDRFGLPNKALAKVALGAEKTVVWEQVKSTLAALEKLKQEGYTIIALEQDKKAV
;
A
#
# COMPACT_ATOMS: atom_id res chain seq x y z
N MET A 1 -0.18 8.67 -10.80
CA MET A 1 0.65 7.51 -10.44
C MET A 1 -0.05 6.66 -9.40
N ILE A 2 0.02 5.37 -9.55
CA ILE A 2 -0.56 4.39 -8.64
C ILE A 2 0.54 3.43 -8.21
N ALA A 3 0.57 3.08 -6.93
CA ALA A 3 1.53 2.12 -6.42
C ALA A 3 0.83 0.84 -5.96
N ILE A 4 1.47 -0.28 -6.20
CA ILE A 4 1.03 -1.60 -5.76
C ILE A 4 2.06 -2.14 -4.77
N LEU A 5 1.60 -2.47 -3.58
CA LEU A 5 2.42 -3.07 -2.53
C LEU A 5 2.12 -4.57 -2.49
N HIS A 6 3.10 -5.38 -2.88
CA HIS A 6 2.95 -6.82 -2.96
C HIS A 6 3.69 -7.50 -1.81
N ASN A 7 2.94 -8.11 -0.91
CA ASN A 7 3.49 -8.88 0.22
C ASN A 7 4.52 -8.12 1.06
N ILE A 8 4.26 -6.84 1.31
CA ILE A 8 5.06 -6.06 2.25
C ILE A 8 4.57 -6.40 3.66
N ARG A 9 5.38 -7.07 4.45
CA ARG A 9 4.97 -7.61 5.76
C ARG A 9 5.01 -6.60 6.90
N SER A 10 5.92 -5.65 6.81
CA SER A 10 6.20 -4.73 7.92
C SER A 10 5.20 -3.58 7.98
N ASN A 11 4.54 -3.43 9.13
CA ASN A 11 3.70 -2.25 9.40
C ASN A 11 4.49 -0.96 9.27
N HIS A 12 5.75 -0.96 9.72
CA HIS A 12 6.64 0.19 9.63
C HIS A 12 6.89 0.58 8.17
N ASN A 13 7.20 -0.42 7.32
CA ASN A 13 7.47 -0.16 5.91
C ASN A 13 6.22 0.35 5.20
N VAL A 14 5.06 -0.24 5.45
CA VAL A 14 3.80 0.22 4.84
C VAL A 14 3.47 1.64 5.30
N GLY A 15 3.60 1.94 6.58
CA GLY A 15 3.39 3.29 7.10
C GLY A 15 4.31 4.31 6.44
N SER A 16 5.59 3.97 6.28
CA SER A 16 6.58 4.80 5.60
C SER A 16 6.21 5.04 4.14
N ILE A 17 5.71 4.01 3.45
CA ILE A 17 5.24 4.11 2.08
C ILE A 17 4.03 5.04 1.97
N PHE A 18 3.09 4.98 2.92
CA PHE A 18 1.97 5.92 2.96
C PHE A 18 2.44 7.36 3.05
N ARG A 19 3.42 7.64 3.90
CA ARG A 19 3.99 8.99 4.02
C ARG A 19 4.63 9.45 2.73
N THR A 20 5.42 8.60 2.10
CA THR A 20 6.09 8.90 0.84
C THR A 20 5.07 9.12 -0.28
N ALA A 21 4.04 8.28 -0.33
CA ALA A 21 2.98 8.41 -1.32
C ALA A 21 2.21 9.72 -1.18
N ASP A 22 1.94 10.13 0.05
CA ASP A 22 1.27 11.41 0.32
C ASP A 22 2.13 12.58 -0.16
N ALA A 23 3.41 12.58 0.17
CA ALA A 23 4.34 13.63 -0.24
C ALA A 23 4.53 13.68 -1.77
N ALA A 24 4.51 12.52 -2.42
CA ALA A 24 4.69 12.43 -3.87
C ALA A 24 3.40 12.68 -4.67
N GLY A 25 2.26 12.84 -4.01
CA GLY A 25 0.99 13.01 -4.70
C GLY A 25 0.49 11.75 -5.38
N CYS A 26 0.80 10.58 -4.83
CA CYS A 26 0.34 9.31 -5.36
C CYS A 26 -1.19 9.24 -5.29
N ALA A 27 -1.84 8.84 -6.39
CA ALA A 27 -3.30 8.85 -6.46
C ALA A 27 -3.93 7.74 -5.62
N LYS A 28 -3.30 6.56 -5.56
CA LYS A 28 -3.86 5.42 -4.84
C LYS A 28 -2.79 4.37 -4.56
N LEU A 29 -2.95 3.68 -3.44
CA LEU A 29 -2.15 2.51 -3.07
C LEU A 29 -3.02 1.26 -3.09
N TYR A 30 -2.53 0.21 -3.73
CA TYR A 30 -3.15 -1.12 -3.67
C TYR A 30 -2.32 -2.00 -2.74
N LEU A 31 -2.96 -2.51 -1.70
CA LEU A 31 -2.33 -3.35 -0.68
C LEU A 31 -2.66 -4.81 -1.01
N CYS A 32 -1.70 -5.52 -1.57
CA CYS A 32 -1.92 -6.84 -2.14
C CYS A 32 -1.29 -7.95 -1.32
N GLY A 33 -1.92 -9.13 -1.35
CA GLY A 33 -1.45 -10.29 -0.61
C GLY A 33 -1.51 -10.06 0.88
N ILE A 34 -0.41 -10.29 1.58
CA ILE A 34 -0.32 -10.19 3.04
C ILE A 34 0.01 -8.78 3.55
N THR A 35 0.07 -7.79 2.65
CA THR A 35 0.38 -6.40 3.02
C THR A 35 -0.64 -5.88 4.05
N PRO A 36 -0.19 -5.38 5.23
CA PRO A 36 -1.12 -4.85 6.21
C PRO A 36 -1.78 -3.56 5.74
N ALA A 37 -2.98 -3.30 6.26
CA ALA A 37 -3.77 -2.13 5.92
C ALA A 37 -3.93 -1.21 7.14
N PRO A 38 -4.30 0.06 6.93
CA PRO A 38 -4.57 0.99 8.04
C PRO A 38 -5.69 0.56 8.96
N ILE A 39 -6.61 -0.25 8.44
CA ILE A 39 -7.72 -0.83 9.22
C ILE A 39 -7.68 -2.33 9.00
N ASP A 40 -7.77 -3.10 10.08
CA ASP A 40 -7.75 -4.55 9.99
C ASP A 40 -9.11 -5.11 9.55
N ARG A 41 -9.18 -6.45 9.38
CA ARG A 41 -10.42 -7.12 8.93
C ARG A 41 -11.59 -6.98 9.88
N PHE A 42 -11.34 -6.55 11.13
CA PHE A 42 -12.37 -6.32 12.13
C PHE A 42 -12.80 -4.86 12.20
N GLY A 43 -12.27 -4.00 11.33
CA GLY A 43 -12.56 -2.58 11.32
C GLY A 43 -11.79 -1.78 12.38
N LEU A 44 -10.77 -2.38 13.00
CA LEU A 44 -9.98 -1.71 14.03
C LEU A 44 -8.74 -1.03 13.44
N PRO A 45 -8.37 0.15 13.96
CA PRO A 45 -7.18 0.85 13.47
C PRO A 45 -5.90 0.05 13.70
N ASN A 46 -5.04 0.03 12.69
CA ASN A 46 -3.70 -0.55 12.80
C ASN A 46 -2.76 0.51 13.37
N LYS A 47 -2.62 0.53 14.69
CA LYS A 47 -1.85 1.55 15.40
C LYS A 47 -0.37 1.55 15.05
N ALA A 48 0.20 0.38 14.81
CA ALA A 48 1.62 0.26 14.44
C ALA A 48 1.92 0.92 13.11
N LEU A 49 1.02 0.76 12.14
CA LEU A 49 1.12 1.39 10.83
C LEU A 49 0.88 2.91 10.95
N ALA A 50 -0.17 3.31 11.66
CA ALA A 50 -0.56 4.71 11.81
C ALA A 50 0.54 5.53 12.50
N LYS A 51 1.25 4.93 13.44
CA LYS A 51 2.35 5.59 14.16
C LYS A 51 3.45 6.07 13.19
N VAL A 52 3.73 5.30 12.16
CA VAL A 52 4.75 5.64 11.16
C VAL A 52 4.18 6.50 10.03
N ALA A 53 2.93 6.23 9.64
CA ALA A 53 2.28 6.95 8.54
C ALA A 53 1.97 8.41 8.86
N LEU A 54 1.84 8.75 10.15
CA LEU A 54 1.64 10.14 10.64
C LEU A 54 0.48 10.86 9.97
N GLY A 55 -0.66 10.19 9.85
CA GLY A 55 -1.86 10.76 9.27
C GLY A 55 -2.02 10.51 7.77
N ALA A 56 -0.97 10.10 7.06
CA ALA A 56 -1.06 9.82 5.63
C ALA A 56 -2.04 8.68 5.32
N GLU A 57 -2.25 7.77 6.26
CA GLU A 57 -3.21 6.68 6.10
C GLU A 57 -4.66 7.16 5.99
N LYS A 58 -4.92 8.41 6.37
CA LYS A 58 -6.25 9.02 6.25
C LYS A 58 -6.41 9.86 4.98
N THR A 59 -5.30 10.29 4.38
CA THR A 59 -5.32 11.17 3.21
C THR A 59 -5.06 10.45 1.90
N VAL A 60 -4.21 9.41 1.92
CA VAL A 60 -3.92 8.62 0.73
C VAL A 60 -5.03 7.58 0.52
N VAL A 61 -5.61 7.56 -0.68
CA VAL A 61 -6.61 6.54 -1.03
C VAL A 61 -5.93 5.19 -1.15
N TRP A 62 -6.53 4.17 -0.55
CA TRP A 62 -6.00 2.81 -0.62
C TRP A 62 -7.11 1.79 -0.78
N GLU A 63 -6.74 0.63 -1.30
CA GLU A 63 -7.64 -0.51 -1.43
C GLU A 63 -6.86 -1.79 -1.18
N GLN A 64 -7.48 -2.71 -0.46
CA GLN A 64 -6.89 -4.01 -0.18
C GLN A 64 -7.40 -5.01 -1.20
N VAL A 65 -6.49 -5.71 -1.90
CA VAL A 65 -6.86 -6.72 -2.90
C VAL A 65 -6.06 -7.99 -2.69
N LYS A 66 -6.70 -9.13 -2.97
CA LYS A 66 -6.04 -10.43 -2.76
C LYS A 66 -5.03 -10.76 -3.85
N SER A 67 -5.33 -10.39 -5.10
CA SER A 67 -4.49 -10.75 -6.24
C SER A 67 -3.76 -9.55 -6.81
N THR A 68 -2.44 -9.57 -6.71
CA THR A 68 -1.58 -8.55 -7.31
C THR A 68 -1.69 -8.56 -8.83
N LEU A 69 -1.76 -9.76 -9.43
CA LEU A 69 -1.84 -9.91 -10.87
C LEU A 69 -3.13 -9.30 -11.43
N ALA A 70 -4.26 -9.54 -10.77
CA ALA A 70 -5.53 -8.96 -11.19
C ALA A 70 -5.51 -7.43 -11.11
N ALA A 71 -4.90 -6.88 -10.05
CA ALA A 71 -4.75 -5.44 -9.91
C ALA A 71 -3.87 -4.86 -11.03
N LEU A 72 -2.76 -5.51 -11.34
CA LEU A 72 -1.85 -5.08 -12.40
C LEU A 72 -2.55 -5.08 -13.76
N GLU A 73 -3.28 -6.13 -14.09
CA GLU A 73 -3.99 -6.24 -15.37
C GLU A 73 -5.04 -5.14 -15.52
N LYS A 74 -5.83 -4.93 -14.47
CA LYS A 74 -6.86 -3.89 -14.47
C LYS A 74 -6.25 -2.50 -14.70
N LEU A 75 -5.18 -2.18 -13.99
CA LEU A 75 -4.56 -0.85 -14.06
C LEU A 75 -3.86 -0.63 -15.40
N LYS A 76 -3.27 -1.67 -15.98
CA LYS A 76 -2.66 -1.57 -17.31
C LYS A 76 -3.71 -1.24 -18.37
N GLN A 77 -4.88 -1.88 -18.29
CA GLN A 77 -5.99 -1.62 -19.21
C GLN A 77 -6.49 -0.18 -19.09
N GLU A 78 -6.44 0.38 -17.90
CA GLU A 78 -6.89 1.75 -17.64
C GLU A 78 -5.82 2.80 -17.99
N GLY A 79 -4.61 2.38 -18.37
CA GLY A 79 -3.55 3.28 -18.81
C GLY A 79 -2.80 4.03 -17.70
N TYR A 80 -2.87 3.55 -16.47
CA TYR A 80 -2.16 4.20 -15.36
C TYR A 80 -0.67 3.90 -15.34
N THR A 81 0.10 4.87 -14.88
CA THR A 81 1.51 4.66 -14.52
C THR A 81 1.55 3.92 -13.19
N ILE A 82 2.18 2.75 -13.19
CA ILE A 82 2.18 1.85 -12.04
C ILE A 82 3.59 1.67 -11.50
N ILE A 83 3.74 1.79 -10.19
CA ILE A 83 4.96 1.41 -9.47
C ILE A 83 4.62 0.21 -8.61
N ALA A 84 5.36 -0.89 -8.79
CA ALA A 84 5.19 -2.09 -7.98
C ALA A 84 6.31 -2.18 -6.95
N LEU A 85 5.94 -2.34 -5.69
CA LEU A 85 6.87 -2.47 -4.58
C LEU A 85 6.71 -3.85 -3.95
N GLU A 86 7.81 -4.53 -3.74
CA GLU A 86 7.84 -5.85 -3.14
C GLU A 86 8.94 -5.92 -2.09
N GLN A 87 8.64 -6.58 -0.98
CA GLN A 87 9.65 -6.81 0.05
C GLN A 87 10.45 -8.04 -0.31
N ASP A 88 11.73 -7.83 -0.64
CA ASP A 88 12.67 -8.93 -0.90
C ASP A 88 13.08 -9.53 0.43
N LYS A 89 13.10 -10.87 0.52
CA LYS A 89 13.58 -11.59 1.70
C LYS A 89 15.05 -11.29 2.01
N LYS A 90 15.81 -10.88 1.02
CA LYS A 90 17.22 -10.51 1.17
C LYS A 90 17.41 -9.04 1.54
N ALA A 91 16.39 -8.23 1.40
CA ALA A 91 16.42 -6.83 1.81
C ALA A 91 16.11 -6.77 3.30
N VAL A 92 17.09 -6.55 4.08
CA VAL A 92 16.96 -6.50 5.53
C VAL A 92 16.76 -5.07 5.99
#